data_778dbbe0007b5120ccb48817b9d13994
#
_entry.id   778dbbe0007b5120ccb48817b9d13994
#
_cell.length_a   1.000
_cell.length_b   1.000
_cell.length_c   1.000
_cell.angle_alpha   90.00
_cell.angle_beta   90.00
_cell.angle_gamma   90.00
#
_symmetry.space_group_name_H-M   'P 1'
#
loop_
_entity.id
_entity.type
_entity.pdbx_description
1 polymer ?
#
loop_
_entity_poly.entity_id
_entity_poly.type
_entity_poly.pdbx_seq_one_letter_code
_entity_poly.pdbx_strand_id
1 'polypeptide(L)'
;MFYKTIEHGVPKKIFLSKRRSHLLYKELWKNVRPMIEYYAKAQGQDLEIIDIVEKQIQELSSIDKNGDVFRYPTSYSLEYRFDNVDIDLKNVYEYMQGIFNFCDGCDGEFETVADWEADMRSEMAQYADWY
;
A
#
# COMPACT_ATOMS: atom_id res chain seq x y z
N MET A 1 0.67 -0.26 9.58
CA MET A 1 1.88 0.08 8.80
C MET A 1 1.54 0.67 7.45
N PHE A 2 0.95 -0.05 6.54
CA PHE A 2 0.44 0.48 5.26
C PHE A 2 -0.52 1.67 5.43
N TYR A 3 -1.39 1.64 6.44
CA TYR A 3 -2.30 2.74 6.78
C TYR A 3 -1.60 3.98 7.37
N LYS A 4 -0.48 3.83 8.09
CA LYS A 4 0.31 4.97 8.58
C LYS A 4 0.95 5.76 7.46
N THR A 5 1.51 5.07 6.47
CA THR A 5 2.13 5.70 5.30
C THR A 5 1.09 6.48 4.48
N ILE A 6 -0.14 5.97 4.39
CA ILE A 6 -1.26 6.64 3.71
C ILE A 6 -1.78 7.85 4.51
N GLU A 7 -1.88 7.75 5.82
CA GLU A 7 -2.34 8.86 6.67
C GLU A 7 -1.42 10.09 6.59
N HIS A 8 -0.13 9.88 6.38
CA HIS A 8 0.84 10.98 6.25
C HIS A 8 0.94 11.55 4.84
N GLY A 9 0.60 10.78 3.80
CA GLY A 9 0.76 11.18 2.40
C GLY A 9 -0.52 11.62 1.69
N VAL A 10 -1.71 11.31 2.23
CA VAL A 10 -2.99 11.58 1.57
C VAL A 10 -3.89 12.46 2.46
N PRO A 11 -4.38 13.60 1.95
CA PRO A 11 -5.33 14.42 2.70
C PRO A 11 -6.55 13.60 3.14
N LYS A 12 -6.94 13.72 4.40
CA LYS A 12 -8.11 13.03 4.98
C LYS A 12 -9.38 13.13 4.13
N LYS A 13 -9.52 14.25 3.42
CA LYS A 13 -10.66 14.51 2.53
C LYS A 13 -10.69 13.56 1.33
N ILE A 14 -9.54 13.18 0.79
CA ILE A 14 -9.43 12.22 -0.32
C ILE A 14 -9.77 10.82 0.18
N PHE A 15 -9.29 10.45 1.37
CA PHE A 15 -9.59 9.16 1.98
C PHE A 15 -11.08 8.97 2.25
N LEU A 16 -11.77 9.98 2.79
CA LEU A 16 -13.19 9.92 3.08
C LEU A 16 -14.07 9.92 1.81
N SER A 17 -13.69 10.64 0.76
CA SER A 17 -14.42 10.64 -0.51
C SER A 17 -14.29 9.32 -1.26
N LYS A 18 -13.16 8.63 -1.11
CA LYS A 18 -12.86 7.35 -1.76
C LYS A 18 -13.47 6.13 -1.07
N ARG A 19 -13.98 6.26 0.15
CA ARG A 19 -14.78 5.20 0.81
C ARG A 19 -16.00 4.75 -0.02
N ARG A 20 -16.45 5.57 -0.95
CA ARG A 20 -17.52 5.26 -1.90
C ARG A 20 -17.04 4.71 -3.24
N SER A 21 -15.72 4.63 -3.44
CA SER A 21 -15.13 4.08 -4.65
C SER A 21 -15.15 2.55 -4.62
N HIS A 22 -15.62 1.94 -5.71
CA HIS A 22 -15.64 0.49 -5.90
C HIS A 22 -14.25 -0.12 -6.18
N LEU A 23 -13.15 0.64 -6.01
CA LEU A 23 -11.79 0.24 -6.37
C LEU A 23 -10.78 0.61 -5.27
N LEU A 24 -11.08 0.25 -4.01
CA LEU A 24 -10.29 0.66 -2.84
C LEU A 24 -8.80 0.36 -2.99
N TYR A 25 -8.44 -0.88 -3.33
CA TYR A 25 -7.02 -1.28 -3.43
C TYR A 25 -6.29 -0.56 -4.56
N LYS A 26 -6.91 -0.40 -5.71
CA LYS A 26 -6.33 0.32 -6.86
C LYS A 26 -6.08 1.79 -6.55
N GLU A 27 -7.02 2.43 -5.86
CA GLU A 27 -6.88 3.84 -5.49
C GLU A 27 -5.81 4.06 -4.42
N LEU A 28 -5.72 3.19 -3.43
CA LEU A 28 -4.67 3.23 -2.43
C LEU A 28 -3.29 3.02 -3.07
N TRP A 29 -3.16 2.02 -3.92
CA TRP A 29 -1.93 1.72 -4.64
C TRP A 29 -1.48 2.86 -5.55
N LYS A 30 -2.39 3.45 -6.30
CA LYS A 30 -2.12 4.60 -7.16
C LYS A 30 -1.49 5.77 -6.42
N ASN A 31 -1.87 5.99 -5.16
CA ASN A 31 -1.29 7.04 -4.34
C ASN A 31 0.07 6.68 -3.74
N VAL A 32 0.31 5.40 -3.46
CA VAL A 32 1.55 4.93 -2.82
C VAL A 32 2.64 4.60 -3.82
N ARG A 33 2.31 4.08 -4.99
CA ARG A 33 3.27 3.66 -6.02
C ARG A 33 4.30 4.73 -6.38
N PRO A 34 3.97 6.00 -6.64
CA PRO A 34 4.98 7.01 -7.00
C PRO A 34 6.02 7.22 -5.91
N MET A 35 5.64 7.10 -4.65
CA MET A 35 6.55 7.22 -3.52
C MET A 35 7.51 6.03 -3.46
N ILE A 36 7.01 4.81 -3.64
CA ILE A 36 7.82 3.61 -3.69
C ILE A 36 8.82 3.68 -4.86
N GLU A 37 8.38 4.09 -6.04
CA GLU A 37 9.24 4.26 -7.22
C GLU A 37 10.35 5.29 -6.98
N TYR A 38 10.02 6.40 -6.35
CA TYR A 38 10.99 7.44 -6.02
C TYR A 38 12.13 6.89 -5.14
N TYR A 39 11.80 6.22 -4.05
CA TYR A 39 12.80 5.65 -3.15
C TYR A 39 13.57 4.48 -3.80
N ALA A 40 12.91 3.63 -4.55
CA ALA A 40 13.55 2.54 -5.27
C ALA A 40 14.59 3.04 -6.30
N LYS A 41 14.24 4.07 -7.06
CA LYS A 41 15.17 4.73 -8.00
C LYS A 41 16.35 5.38 -7.29
N ALA A 42 16.10 6.06 -6.18
CA ALA A 42 17.15 6.70 -5.39
C ALA A 42 18.18 5.71 -4.83
N GLN A 43 17.74 4.48 -4.54
CA GLN A 43 18.58 3.40 -4.03
C GLN A 43 19.11 2.45 -5.11
N GLY A 44 18.80 2.67 -6.37
CA GLY A 44 19.22 1.81 -7.48
C GLY A 44 18.57 0.42 -7.47
N GLN A 45 17.39 0.28 -6.86
CA GLN A 45 16.65 -0.97 -6.79
C GLN A 45 15.90 -1.27 -8.09
N ASP A 46 15.63 -2.56 -8.33
CA ASP A 46 14.85 -3.01 -9.48
C ASP A 46 13.38 -2.62 -9.34
N LEU A 47 12.84 -2.00 -10.40
CA LEU A 47 11.44 -1.58 -10.45
C LEU A 47 10.48 -2.68 -10.90
N GLU A 48 10.99 -3.80 -11.39
CA GLU A 48 10.15 -4.90 -11.89
C GLU A 48 9.24 -5.49 -10.81
N ILE A 49 9.73 -5.54 -9.58
CA ILE A 49 8.95 -6.04 -8.44
C ILE A 49 7.70 -5.18 -8.19
N ILE A 50 7.78 -3.88 -8.45
CA ILE A 50 6.64 -2.95 -8.29
C ILE A 50 5.54 -3.30 -9.27
N ASP A 51 5.87 -3.63 -10.50
CA ASP A 51 4.91 -4.05 -11.53
C ASP A 51 4.28 -5.41 -11.19
N ILE A 52 5.03 -6.33 -10.61
CA ILE A 52 4.52 -7.62 -10.14
C ILE A 52 3.49 -7.41 -9.03
N VAL A 53 3.82 -6.58 -8.04
CA VAL A 53 2.91 -6.26 -6.93
C VAL A 53 1.66 -5.55 -7.43
N GLU A 54 1.78 -4.65 -8.41
CA GLU A 54 0.62 -3.99 -9.01
C GLU A 54 -0.34 -4.98 -9.66
N LYS A 55 0.17 -5.96 -10.40
CA LYS A 55 -0.65 -7.03 -10.99
C LYS A 55 -1.39 -7.82 -9.92
N GLN A 56 -0.72 -8.19 -8.84
CA GLN A 56 -1.33 -8.90 -7.72
C GLN A 56 -2.43 -8.07 -7.05
N ILE A 57 -2.21 -6.77 -6.87
CA ILE A 57 -3.21 -5.85 -6.32
C ILE A 57 -4.41 -5.73 -7.26
N GLN A 58 -4.19 -5.67 -8.57
CA GLN A 58 -5.26 -5.64 -9.56
C GLN A 58 -6.11 -6.92 -9.53
N GLU A 59 -5.49 -8.10 -9.42
CA GLU A 59 -6.18 -9.37 -9.28
C GLU A 59 -7.00 -9.42 -7.99
N LEU A 60 -6.41 -9.04 -6.86
CA LEU A 60 -7.12 -8.95 -5.58
C LEU A 60 -8.30 -7.97 -5.66
N SER A 61 -8.12 -6.82 -6.29
CA SER A 61 -9.17 -5.80 -6.47
C SER A 61 -10.31 -6.30 -7.36
N SER A 62 -10.06 -7.23 -8.28
CA SER A 62 -11.11 -7.83 -9.11
C SER A 62 -12.06 -8.72 -8.30
N ILE A 63 -11.54 -9.34 -7.23
CA ILE A 63 -12.31 -10.22 -6.33
C ILE A 63 -12.94 -9.40 -5.20
N ASP A 64 -12.18 -8.49 -4.60
CA ASP A 64 -12.56 -7.74 -3.42
C ASP A 64 -12.44 -6.24 -3.66
N LYS A 65 -13.43 -5.66 -4.32
CA LYS A 65 -13.42 -4.24 -4.72
C LYS A 65 -13.42 -3.27 -3.56
N ASN A 66 -14.08 -3.63 -2.46
CA ASN A 66 -14.33 -2.74 -1.32
C ASN A 66 -13.54 -3.11 -0.07
N GLY A 67 -12.76 -4.20 -0.08
CA GLY A 67 -12.03 -4.69 1.08
C GLY A 67 -12.90 -5.37 2.13
N ASP A 68 -14.10 -5.80 1.79
CA ASP A 68 -15.08 -6.35 2.73
C ASP A 68 -15.58 -7.75 2.38
N VAL A 69 -15.28 -8.26 1.19
CA VAL A 69 -15.78 -9.53 0.67
C VAL A 69 -15.39 -10.71 1.56
N PHE A 70 -14.18 -10.73 2.09
CA PHE A 70 -13.70 -11.79 2.98
C PHE A 70 -14.07 -11.60 4.45
N ARG A 71 -14.63 -10.44 4.82
CA ARG A 71 -15.08 -10.14 6.17
C ARG A 71 -16.55 -10.52 6.39
N TYR A 72 -17.36 -10.36 5.36
CA TYR A 72 -18.81 -10.52 5.44
C TYR A 72 -19.26 -11.53 4.39
N PRO A 73 -19.95 -12.62 4.80
CA PRO A 73 -20.37 -13.68 3.89
C PRO A 73 -21.50 -13.27 2.95
N THR A 74 -22.21 -12.19 3.27
CA THR A 74 -23.34 -11.70 2.49
C THR A 74 -23.18 -10.23 2.10
N SER A 75 -23.75 -9.85 0.97
CA SER A 75 -23.93 -8.45 0.57
C SER A 75 -25.06 -7.78 1.36
N TYR A 76 -25.24 -6.45 1.18
CA TYR A 76 -26.38 -5.74 1.77
C TYR A 76 -27.76 -6.26 1.34
N SER A 77 -27.84 -6.93 0.19
CA SER A 77 -29.05 -7.59 -0.29
C SER A 77 -29.23 -9.00 0.26
N LEU A 78 -28.39 -9.43 1.22
CA LEU A 78 -28.39 -10.77 1.83
C LEU A 78 -28.08 -11.91 0.85
N GLU A 79 -27.48 -11.63 -0.27
CA GLU A 79 -26.98 -12.63 -1.20
C GLU A 79 -25.57 -13.08 -0.81
N TYR A 80 -25.30 -14.39 -0.92
CA TYR A 80 -23.97 -14.92 -0.69
C TYR A 80 -23.00 -14.44 -1.78
N ARG A 81 -21.87 -13.86 -1.39
CA ARG A 81 -20.92 -13.21 -2.30
C ARG A 81 -20.20 -14.19 -3.22
N PHE A 82 -20.05 -15.43 -2.82
CA PHE A 82 -19.32 -16.47 -3.55
C PHE A 82 -20.18 -17.69 -3.92
N ASP A 83 -21.48 -17.50 -4.08
CA ASP A 83 -22.45 -18.59 -4.26
C ASP A 83 -22.19 -19.47 -5.52
N ASN A 84 -21.53 -18.93 -6.54
CA ASN A 84 -21.22 -19.64 -7.78
C ASN A 84 -19.78 -19.42 -8.26
N VAL A 85 -18.85 -19.12 -7.38
CA VAL A 85 -17.45 -18.83 -7.72
C VAL A 85 -16.53 -19.71 -6.90
N ASP A 86 -15.74 -20.53 -7.60
CA ASP A 86 -14.64 -21.26 -6.98
C ASP A 86 -13.47 -20.29 -6.75
N ILE A 87 -13.14 -20.08 -5.48
CA ILE A 87 -12.01 -19.26 -5.07
C ILE A 87 -10.93 -20.16 -4.48
N ASP A 88 -9.74 -20.11 -5.04
CA ASP A 88 -8.57 -20.73 -4.45
C ASP A 88 -8.06 -19.85 -3.29
N LEU A 89 -8.56 -20.15 -2.09
CA LEU A 89 -8.23 -19.41 -0.88
C LEU A 89 -6.73 -19.46 -0.54
N LYS A 90 -6.05 -20.54 -0.89
CA LYS A 90 -4.61 -20.66 -0.69
C LYS A 90 -3.87 -19.65 -1.55
N ASN A 91 -4.22 -19.56 -2.81
CA ASN A 91 -3.61 -18.64 -3.76
C ASN A 91 -3.88 -17.16 -3.38
N VAL A 92 -5.12 -16.86 -2.98
CA VAL A 92 -5.48 -15.53 -2.45
C VAL A 92 -4.66 -15.20 -1.21
N TYR A 93 -4.51 -16.11 -0.27
CA TYR A 93 -3.70 -15.93 0.92
C TYR A 93 -2.23 -15.64 0.57
N GLU A 94 -1.64 -16.41 -0.34
CA GLU A 94 -0.25 -16.22 -0.78
C GLU A 94 -0.06 -14.85 -1.44
N TYR A 95 -0.99 -14.39 -2.26
CA TYR A 95 -0.95 -13.05 -2.84
C TYR A 95 -1.05 -11.96 -1.79
N MET A 96 -1.99 -12.06 -0.87
CA MET A 96 -2.15 -11.10 0.23
C MET A 96 -0.91 -11.04 1.12
N GLN A 97 -0.32 -12.19 1.41
CA GLN A 97 0.91 -12.29 2.20
C GLN A 97 2.10 -11.65 1.46
N GLY A 98 2.22 -11.89 0.16
CA GLY A 98 3.26 -11.28 -0.67
C GLY A 98 3.13 -9.76 -0.74
N ILE A 99 1.93 -9.24 -0.96
CA ILE A 99 1.64 -7.81 -0.97
C ILE A 99 1.93 -7.20 0.40
N PHE A 100 1.50 -7.83 1.48
CA PHE A 100 1.75 -7.37 2.83
C PHE A 100 3.25 -7.29 3.14
N ASN A 101 3.99 -8.34 2.85
CA ASN A 101 5.44 -8.38 3.09
C ASN A 101 6.19 -7.30 2.29
N PHE A 102 5.78 -7.06 1.07
CA PHE A 102 6.34 -5.99 0.24
C PHE A 102 6.07 -4.61 0.83
N CYS A 103 4.83 -4.33 1.21
CA CYS A 103 4.45 -3.05 1.80
C CYS A 103 5.11 -2.83 3.16
N ASP A 104 5.21 -3.88 3.98
CA ASP A 104 5.90 -3.84 5.27
C ASP A 104 7.40 -3.54 5.10
N GLY A 105 8.04 -4.15 4.11
CA GLY A 105 9.43 -3.85 3.76
C GLY A 105 9.62 -2.41 3.30
N CYS A 106 8.74 -1.88 2.46
CA CYS A 106 8.78 -0.48 2.02
C CYS A 106 8.61 0.49 3.19
N ASP A 107 7.68 0.21 4.12
CA ASP A 107 7.46 1.03 5.30
C ASP A 107 8.71 1.10 6.19
N GLY A 108 9.39 -0.03 6.39
CA GLY A 108 10.66 -0.08 7.11
C GLY A 108 11.78 0.70 6.42
N GLU A 109 11.88 0.64 5.10
CA GLU A 109 12.83 1.45 4.33
C GLU A 109 12.54 2.95 4.44
N PHE A 110 11.28 3.36 4.38
CA PHE A 110 10.90 4.76 4.53
C PHE A 110 11.24 5.30 5.91
N GLU A 111 11.02 4.53 6.97
CA GLU A 111 11.43 4.88 8.34
C GLU A 111 12.95 5.06 8.43
N THR A 112 13.72 4.13 7.88
CA THR A 112 15.18 4.20 7.89
C THR A 112 15.71 5.43 7.15
N VAL A 113 15.17 5.72 5.96
CA VAL A 113 15.57 6.91 5.18
C VAL A 113 15.17 8.20 5.90
N ALA A 114 13.99 8.25 6.50
CA ALA A 114 13.53 9.42 7.25
C ALA A 114 14.41 9.69 8.48
N ASP A 115 14.81 8.66 9.20
CA ASP A 115 15.72 8.77 10.34
C ASP A 115 17.11 9.27 9.89
N TRP A 116 17.64 8.72 8.82
CA TRP A 116 18.92 9.15 8.26
C TRP A 116 18.88 10.63 7.80
N GLU A 117 17.82 11.05 7.12
CA GLU A 117 17.64 12.45 6.72
C GLU A 117 17.51 13.39 7.92
N ALA A 118 16.86 12.95 9.00
CA ALA A 118 16.74 13.71 10.23
C ALA A 118 18.11 13.88 10.92
N ASP A 119 18.90 12.82 10.97
CA ASP A 119 20.25 12.85 11.52
C ASP A 119 21.17 13.78 10.71
N MET A 120 21.13 13.69 9.38
CA MET A 120 21.90 14.57 8.50
C MET A 120 21.52 16.03 8.66
N ARG A 121 20.23 16.34 8.81
CA ARG A 121 19.77 17.71 9.08
C ARG A 121 20.26 18.23 10.42
N SER A 122 20.25 17.38 11.44
CA SER A 122 20.76 17.71 12.78
C SER A 122 22.26 18.02 12.74
N GLU A 123 23.04 17.18 12.07
CA GLU A 123 24.49 17.42 11.89
C GLU A 123 24.78 18.71 11.12
N MET A 124 24.08 18.95 10.01
CA MET A 124 24.24 20.19 9.23
C MET A 124 23.89 21.43 10.05
N ALA A 125 22.87 21.38 10.88
CA ALA A 125 22.50 22.48 11.78
C ALA A 125 23.61 22.78 12.80
N GLN A 126 24.26 21.75 13.35
CA GLN A 126 25.40 21.90 14.25
C GLN A 126 26.60 22.57 13.55
N TYR A 127 26.90 22.20 12.30
CA TYR A 127 27.96 22.84 11.51
C TYR A 127 27.63 24.29 11.17
N ALA A 128 26.38 24.62 10.92
CA ALA A 128 25.95 25.98 10.61
C ALA A 128 26.13 26.94 11.82
N ASP A 129 25.98 26.43 13.03
CA ASP A 129 26.20 27.22 14.27
C ASP A 129 27.68 27.51 14.54
N TRP A 130 28.62 26.87 13.85
CA TRP A 130 30.07 27.07 13.96
C TRP A 130 30.63 28.17 13.02
N TYR A 131 29.84 28.60 12.06
CA TYR A 131 30.15 29.65 11.09
C TYR A 131 29.27 30.88 11.32
#